data_4d733d9a313c9bd3883deadbde3f34bd
#
_entry.id   4d733d9a313c9bd3883deadbde3f34bd
#
_cell.length_a   1.000
_cell.length_b   1.000
_cell.length_c   1.000
_cell.angle_alpha   90.00
_cell.angle_beta   90.00
_cell.angle_gamma   90.00
#
_symmetry.space_group_name_H-M   'P 1'
#
loop_
_entity.id
_entity.type
_entity.pdbx_description
1 polymer ?
#
loop_
_entity_poly.entity_id
_entity_poly.type
_entity_poly.pdbx_seq_one_letter_code
_entity_poly.pdbx_strand_id
1 'polypeptide(L)' 'SIFYELAATNAALVLTEFIKLLGEWTKSQT' A
#
# COMPACT_ATOMS: atom_id res chain seq x y z
N SER A 1 9.74 16.59 -10.82
CA SER A 1 10.91 15.81 -11.17
C SER A 1 10.54 14.33 -11.26
N ILE A 2 11.26 13.59 -12.08
CA ILE A 2 10.99 12.15 -12.28
C ILE A 2 11.22 11.38 -10.99
N PHE A 3 12.25 11.75 -10.23
CA PHE A 3 12.53 11.08 -8.97
C PHE A 3 11.41 11.29 -7.95
N TYR A 4 10.86 12.48 -7.91
CA TYR A 4 9.75 12.77 -7.00
C TYR A 4 8.53 11.95 -7.36
N GLU A 5 8.20 11.88 -8.65
CA GLU A 5 7.04 11.13 -9.10
C GLU A 5 7.20 9.64 -8.85
N LEU A 6 8.41 9.13 -9.06
CA LEU A 6 8.69 7.73 -8.85
C LEU A 6 8.59 7.37 -7.36
N ALA A 7 9.10 8.23 -6.50
CA ALA A 7 9.01 8.01 -5.06
C ALA A 7 7.56 8.02 -4.59
N ALA A 8 6.76 8.94 -5.13
CA ALA A 8 5.34 9.02 -4.77
C ALA A 8 4.59 7.76 -5.20
N THR A 9 4.88 7.26 -6.40
CA THR A 9 4.26 6.05 -6.90
C THR A 9 4.62 4.85 -6.04
N ASN A 10 5.90 4.72 -5.67
CA ASN A 10 6.34 3.62 -4.82
C ASN A 10 5.67 3.67 -3.45
N ALA A 11 5.55 4.85 -2.87
CA ALA A 11 4.89 4.99 -1.58
C ALA A 11 3.42 4.59 -1.66
N ALA A 12 2.75 4.97 -2.75
CA ALA A 12 1.35 4.62 -2.94
C ALA A 12 1.15 3.12 -3.09
N LEU A 13 2.05 2.45 -3.80
CA LEU A 13 1.98 1.00 -3.97
C LEU A 13 2.14 0.28 -2.63
N VAL A 14 3.09 0.71 -1.82
CA VAL A 14 3.32 0.12 -0.51
C VAL A 14 2.09 0.30 0.37
N LEU A 15 1.50 1.48 0.34
CA LEU A 15 0.31 1.76 1.13
C LEU A 15 -0.86 0.88 0.69
N THR A 16 -1.03 0.69 -0.60
CA THR A 16 -2.10 -0.14 -1.13
C THR A 16 -1.95 -1.59 -0.66
N GLU A 17 -0.73 -2.12 -0.69
CA GLU A 17 -0.47 -3.48 -0.22
C GLU A 17 -0.72 -3.60 1.27
N PHE A 18 -0.35 -2.58 2.04
CA PHE A 18 -0.59 -2.57 3.48
C PHE A 18 -2.07 -2.68 3.78
N ILE A 19 -2.88 -1.91 3.07
CA ILE A 19 -4.34 -1.91 3.28
C ILE A 19 -4.94 -3.26 2.91
N LYS A 20 -4.45 -3.87 1.83
CA LYS A 20 -4.93 -5.18 1.42
C LYS A 20 -4.63 -6.25 2.46
N LEU A 21 -3.42 -6.24 2.99
CA LEU A 21 -3.02 -7.21 4.00
C LEU A 21 -3.83 -7.00 5.29
N LEU A 22 -4.05 -5.76 5.66
CA LEU A 22 -4.84 -5.45 6.84
C LEU A 22 -6.28 -5.92 6.68
N GLY A 23 -6.83 -5.75 5.48
CA GLY A 23 -8.18 -6.23 5.18
C GLY A 23 -8.30 -7.73 5.28
N GLU A 24 -7.30 -8.46 4.75
CA GLU A 24 -7.29 -9.92 4.83
C GLU A 24 -7.15 -10.39 6.28
N TRP A 25 -6.32 -9.72 7.04
CA TRP A 25 -6.14 -10.05 8.45
C TRP A 25 -7.45 -9.85 9.22
N THR A 26 -8.10 -8.73 8.99
CA THR A 26 -9.38 -8.42 9.67
C THR A 26 -10.44 -9.44 9.28
N LYS A 27 -10.49 -9.81 8.03
CA LYS A 27 -11.46 -10.79 7.55
C LYS A 27 -11.20 -12.15 8.20
N SER A 28 -9.94 -12.50 8.39
CA SER A 28 -9.57 -13.75 9.02
C SER A 28 -9.95 -13.79 10.49
N GLN A 29 -9.98 -12.64 11.15
CA GLN A 29 -10.35 -12.55 12.57
C GLN A 29 -11.85 -12.55 12.80
N THR A 30 -12.62 -12.23 11.77
CA THR A 30 -14.07 -12.20 11.85
C THR A 30 -14.67 -13.55 11.52
#